data_1ed84ea4c3c13d4f9470b1466d74d769
#
_entry.id   1ed84ea4c3c13d4f9470b1466d74d769
#
_cell.length_a   1.000
_cell.length_b   1.000
_cell.length_c   1.000
_cell.angle_alpha   90.00
_cell.angle_beta   90.00
_cell.angle_gamma   90.00
#
_symmetry.space_group_name_H-M   'P 1'
#
loop_
_entity.id
_entity.type
_entity.pdbx_description
1 polymer ?
#
loop_
_entity_poly.entity_id
_entity_poly.type
_entity_poly.pdbx_seq_one_letter_code
_entity_poly.pdbx_strand_id
1 'polypeptide(L)'
;MTKKLLAVFLALVYTVAYIVVGPMVKAQYFSLEEVRPLSFILCFAICSAVNILILCVIPKKDHYRIRKINERMSKWLEKFDDRLLFFIVWAFIFIMWLPAYLILYPGVLSYDMISQTTSALGEITNNHHPVLHTWLIRIFMRMGEKLFSGYESGIGLLSLLQMIILSYALSRMVMLLKKKAVPILLVIGTAVLSAVWFMNACLSVTMIKDTLHAAFLVLFCCHFVEIATNPSEYIARKRNLVLFPIVSFFMCAFRNNGLHIYLFCFAILLVLRISRFRRVKRYLPLIAVVILPFIMFKIYTGPVFDALGIEPGQVREALSIPIQQLQRVAVKRAGELTPEQTEMMGYYIDDLEWRSWSPGREYDPFISDPAKSCFISSRYEDAPIAFWKFYLQTGKQFSKEYLVAFLSNTLGYWYPGYYDFSYVMYDNYPSEMFPEPLERKSILKSKALEGYYESLCSSDFWRSTWGVRIFFVSGFAPWILIFAVVLSWRKKGFFTMTLPLFLPLIAQYGIMLLSPMSSFRYSWPYYLMLPLTFIAIFTNKIAPAPQSLQVAERHGDENENNCI
;
A
#
# COMPACT_ATOMS: atom_id res chain seq x y z
N MET A 1 -18.70 -20.99 -14.82
CA MET A 1 -19.68 -19.99 -14.35
C MET A 1 -19.86 -18.91 -15.41
N THR A 2 -21.09 -18.53 -15.79
CA THR A 2 -21.35 -17.46 -16.75
C THR A 2 -20.98 -16.10 -16.13
N LYS A 3 -20.69 -15.07 -16.97
CA LYS A 3 -20.41 -13.70 -16.45
C LYS A 3 -21.57 -13.15 -15.61
N LYS A 4 -22.81 -13.47 -15.98
CA LYS A 4 -23.99 -13.04 -15.22
C LYS A 4 -24.03 -13.70 -13.84
N LEU A 5 -23.79 -15.01 -13.76
CA LEU A 5 -23.77 -15.74 -12.48
C LEU A 5 -22.65 -15.23 -11.57
N LEU A 6 -21.47 -14.92 -12.13
CA LEU A 6 -20.37 -14.32 -11.38
C LEU A 6 -20.72 -12.92 -10.88
N ALA A 7 -21.39 -12.09 -11.70
CA ALA A 7 -21.85 -10.76 -11.31
C ALA A 7 -22.82 -10.79 -10.13
N VAL A 8 -23.77 -11.73 -10.17
CA VAL A 8 -24.77 -11.95 -9.09
C VAL A 8 -24.08 -12.50 -7.84
N PHE A 9 -23.16 -13.44 -7.97
CA PHE A 9 -22.38 -13.97 -6.85
C PHE A 9 -21.57 -12.88 -6.14
N LEU A 10 -20.86 -12.04 -6.89
CA LEU A 10 -20.12 -10.90 -6.31
C LEU A 10 -21.05 -9.89 -5.62
N ALA A 11 -22.25 -9.67 -6.19
CA ALA A 11 -23.26 -8.82 -5.56
C ALA A 11 -23.72 -9.40 -4.21
N LEU A 12 -23.93 -10.72 -4.13
CA LEU A 12 -24.27 -11.38 -2.89
C LEU A 12 -23.18 -11.23 -1.84
N VAL A 13 -21.92 -11.53 -2.21
CA VAL A 13 -20.77 -11.41 -1.30
C VAL A 13 -20.64 -9.98 -0.77
N TYR A 14 -20.76 -8.98 -1.66
CA TYR A 14 -20.71 -7.57 -1.25
C TYR A 14 -21.87 -7.20 -0.33
N THR A 15 -23.10 -7.63 -0.67
CA THR A 15 -24.30 -7.33 0.14
C THR A 15 -24.19 -7.94 1.54
N VAL A 16 -23.73 -9.19 1.65
CA VAL A 16 -23.48 -9.83 2.94
C VAL A 16 -22.43 -9.05 3.73
N ALA A 17 -21.30 -8.69 3.09
CA ALA A 17 -20.26 -7.92 3.76
C ALA A 17 -20.75 -6.55 4.23
N TYR A 18 -21.54 -5.85 3.41
CA TYR A 18 -21.96 -4.48 3.67
C TYR A 18 -23.18 -4.36 4.57
N ILE A 19 -24.20 -5.21 4.42
CA ILE A 19 -25.47 -5.12 5.15
C ILE A 19 -25.49 -5.99 6.39
N VAL A 20 -24.72 -7.07 6.42
CA VAL A 20 -24.75 -8.05 7.53
C VAL A 20 -23.47 -7.98 8.36
N VAL A 21 -22.35 -8.43 7.79
CA VAL A 21 -21.11 -8.65 8.57
C VAL A 21 -20.49 -7.33 9.03
N GLY A 22 -20.39 -6.33 8.16
CA GLY A 22 -19.78 -5.04 8.50
C GLY A 22 -20.47 -4.30 9.65
N PRO A 23 -21.79 -4.11 9.62
CA PRO A 23 -22.53 -3.52 10.74
C PRO A 23 -22.38 -4.31 12.05
N MET A 24 -22.47 -5.65 12.01
CA MET A 24 -22.29 -6.51 13.19
C MET A 24 -20.89 -6.35 13.80
N VAL A 25 -19.84 -6.38 12.96
CA VAL A 25 -18.47 -6.20 13.43
C VAL A 25 -18.27 -4.80 13.98
N LYS A 26 -18.82 -3.76 13.33
CA LYS A 26 -18.74 -2.38 13.79
C LYS A 26 -19.42 -2.18 15.14
N ALA A 27 -20.59 -2.76 15.31
CA ALA A 27 -21.36 -2.69 16.57
C ALA A 27 -20.82 -3.63 17.66
N GLN A 28 -19.93 -4.55 17.34
CA GLN A 28 -19.49 -5.64 18.22
C GLN A 28 -20.64 -6.52 18.75
N TYR A 29 -21.75 -6.53 18.02
CA TYR A 29 -22.97 -7.26 18.32
C TYR A 29 -23.35 -8.16 17.14
N PHE A 30 -23.48 -9.46 17.39
CA PHE A 30 -23.59 -10.50 16.37
C PHE A 30 -24.98 -11.17 16.40
N SER A 31 -26.03 -10.39 16.04
CA SER A 31 -27.40 -10.88 15.86
C SER A 31 -27.92 -10.54 14.47
N LEU A 32 -28.65 -11.46 13.87
CA LEU A 32 -29.33 -11.25 12.59
C LEU A 32 -30.62 -10.42 12.73
N GLU A 33 -31.10 -10.21 13.95
CA GLU A 33 -32.36 -9.48 14.23
C GLU A 33 -32.28 -8.02 13.77
N GLU A 34 -31.09 -7.43 13.76
CA GLU A 34 -30.89 -6.04 13.29
C GLU A 34 -30.80 -5.91 11.77
N VAL A 35 -30.69 -7.03 11.04
CA VAL A 35 -30.61 -7.03 9.59
C VAL A 35 -31.98 -6.71 9.00
N ARG A 36 -32.13 -5.55 8.41
CA ARG A 36 -33.36 -5.14 7.73
C ARG A 36 -33.49 -5.87 6.38
N PRO A 37 -34.46 -6.80 6.20
CA PRO A 37 -34.57 -7.59 4.97
C PRO A 37 -34.72 -6.74 3.71
N LEU A 38 -35.47 -5.65 3.79
CA LEU A 38 -35.64 -4.71 2.67
C LEU A 38 -34.32 -4.07 2.24
N SER A 39 -33.50 -3.64 3.20
CA SER A 39 -32.17 -3.07 2.91
C SER A 39 -31.26 -4.08 2.25
N PHE A 40 -31.30 -5.35 2.67
CA PHE A 40 -30.56 -6.43 2.04
C PHE A 40 -31.00 -6.67 0.60
N ILE A 41 -32.31 -6.78 0.35
CA ILE A 41 -32.88 -7.01 -0.98
C ILE A 41 -32.54 -5.86 -1.92
N LEU A 42 -32.70 -4.60 -1.49
CA LEU A 42 -32.38 -3.42 -2.29
C LEU A 42 -30.88 -3.33 -2.61
N CYS A 43 -30.02 -3.52 -1.62
CA CYS A 43 -28.57 -3.53 -1.83
C CYS A 43 -28.16 -4.63 -2.82
N PHE A 44 -28.68 -5.84 -2.63
CA PHE A 44 -28.39 -6.96 -3.53
C PHE A 44 -28.88 -6.71 -4.96
N ALA A 45 -30.08 -6.15 -5.13
CA ALA A 45 -30.61 -5.82 -6.45
C ALA A 45 -29.77 -4.73 -7.14
N ILE A 46 -29.42 -3.66 -6.43
CA ILE A 46 -28.59 -2.56 -6.96
C ILE A 46 -27.19 -3.09 -7.33
N CYS A 47 -26.53 -3.81 -6.42
CA CYS A 47 -25.22 -4.38 -6.67
C CYS A 47 -25.23 -5.39 -7.83
N SER A 48 -26.27 -6.21 -7.95
CA SER A 48 -26.45 -7.13 -9.06
C SER A 48 -26.58 -6.39 -10.39
N ALA A 49 -27.43 -5.35 -10.43
CA ALA A 49 -27.61 -4.53 -11.63
C ALA A 49 -26.32 -3.82 -12.05
N VAL A 50 -25.61 -3.20 -11.10
CA VAL A 50 -24.33 -2.53 -11.34
C VAL A 50 -23.27 -3.53 -11.81
N ASN A 51 -23.13 -4.67 -11.18
CA ASN A 51 -22.17 -5.70 -11.57
C ASN A 51 -22.48 -6.28 -12.95
N ILE A 52 -23.74 -6.54 -13.28
CA ILE A 52 -24.16 -6.99 -14.62
C ILE A 52 -23.87 -5.91 -15.65
N LEU A 53 -24.15 -4.64 -15.35
CA LEU A 53 -23.82 -3.52 -16.23
C LEU A 53 -22.32 -3.47 -16.51
N ILE A 54 -21.47 -3.49 -15.48
CA ILE A 54 -20.01 -3.38 -15.63
C ILE A 54 -19.41 -4.62 -16.32
N LEU A 55 -19.84 -5.85 -15.95
CA LEU A 55 -19.20 -7.08 -16.41
C LEU A 55 -19.79 -7.62 -17.73
N CYS A 56 -21.04 -7.30 -18.03
CA CYS A 56 -21.77 -7.93 -19.13
C CYS A 56 -22.28 -6.96 -20.20
N VAL A 57 -22.67 -5.74 -19.83
CA VAL A 57 -23.28 -4.78 -20.76
C VAL A 57 -22.24 -3.84 -21.36
N ILE A 58 -21.50 -3.13 -20.52
CA ILE A 58 -20.50 -2.15 -20.97
C ILE A 58 -19.47 -2.77 -21.93
N PRO A 59 -18.88 -3.95 -21.66
CA PRO A 59 -17.89 -4.55 -22.56
C PRO A 59 -18.44 -4.98 -23.93
N LYS A 60 -19.77 -5.12 -24.06
CA LYS A 60 -20.42 -5.53 -25.33
C LYS A 60 -20.85 -4.37 -26.18
N LYS A 61 -21.03 -3.18 -25.61
CA LYS A 61 -21.42 -1.99 -26.37
C LYS A 61 -20.27 -1.53 -27.25
N ASP A 62 -20.57 -1.25 -28.50
CA ASP A 62 -19.63 -0.54 -29.37
C ASP A 62 -19.59 0.95 -28.95
N HIS A 63 -18.53 1.33 -28.30
CA HIS A 63 -18.29 2.70 -27.85
C HIS A 63 -17.61 3.51 -28.96
N TYR A 64 -18.16 3.50 -30.18
CA TYR A 64 -17.59 4.13 -31.36
C TYR A 64 -17.07 5.56 -31.10
N ARG A 65 -17.85 6.40 -30.43
CA ARG A 65 -17.46 7.78 -30.12
C ARG A 65 -16.22 7.82 -29.21
N ILE A 66 -16.21 7.01 -28.14
CA ILE A 66 -15.10 6.95 -27.21
C ILE A 66 -13.85 6.39 -27.89
N ARG A 67 -14.01 5.35 -28.73
CA ARG A 67 -12.90 4.80 -29.51
C ARG A 67 -12.33 5.83 -30.47
N LYS A 68 -13.17 6.57 -31.21
CA LYS A 68 -12.73 7.63 -32.12
C LYS A 68 -12.00 8.78 -31.40
N ILE A 69 -12.46 9.16 -30.20
CA ILE A 69 -11.76 10.16 -29.39
C ILE A 69 -10.40 9.61 -28.94
N ASN A 70 -10.36 8.37 -28.41
CA ASN A 70 -9.11 7.72 -28.02
C ASN A 70 -8.09 7.70 -29.19
N GLU A 71 -8.51 7.28 -30.37
CA GLU A 71 -7.65 7.21 -31.56
C GLU A 71 -7.12 8.60 -31.98
N ARG A 72 -7.99 9.62 -31.97
CA ARG A 72 -7.58 11.00 -32.28
C ARG A 72 -6.57 11.54 -31.29
N MET A 73 -6.83 11.36 -30.00
CA MET A 73 -5.93 11.83 -28.94
C MET A 73 -4.62 11.04 -28.91
N SER A 74 -4.66 9.73 -29.17
CA SER A 74 -3.44 8.92 -29.30
C SER A 74 -2.56 9.44 -30.43
N LYS A 75 -3.12 9.61 -31.64
CA LYS A 75 -2.39 10.18 -32.80
C LYS A 75 -1.86 11.58 -32.55
N TRP A 76 -2.57 12.39 -31.77
CA TRP A 76 -2.08 13.73 -31.41
C TRP A 76 -0.88 13.66 -30.46
N LEU A 77 -0.95 12.79 -29.43
CA LEU A 77 0.15 12.61 -28.47
C LEU A 77 1.36 11.90 -29.08
N GLU A 78 1.21 11.08 -30.12
CA GLU A 78 2.31 10.44 -30.85
C GLU A 78 3.22 11.45 -31.59
N LYS A 79 2.76 12.69 -31.78
CA LYS A 79 3.57 13.77 -32.37
C LYS A 79 4.63 14.32 -31.39
N PHE A 80 4.50 14.04 -30.10
CA PHE A 80 5.41 14.51 -29.07
C PHE A 80 6.39 13.41 -28.65
N ASP A 81 7.64 13.78 -28.42
CA ASP A 81 8.63 12.87 -27.86
C ASP A 81 8.21 12.39 -26.47
N ASP A 82 8.42 11.11 -26.19
CA ASP A 82 8.06 10.49 -24.91
C ASP A 82 8.77 11.13 -23.70
N ARG A 83 9.98 11.67 -23.90
CA ARG A 83 10.69 12.40 -22.85
C ARG A 83 10.01 13.73 -22.54
N LEU A 84 9.62 14.47 -23.59
CA LEU A 84 8.88 15.72 -23.41
C LEU A 84 7.55 15.48 -22.72
N LEU A 85 6.78 14.48 -23.14
CA LEU A 85 5.52 14.10 -22.51
C LEU A 85 5.71 13.73 -21.02
N PHE A 86 6.77 12.99 -20.72
CA PHE A 86 7.12 12.67 -19.34
C PHE A 86 7.33 13.93 -18.51
N PHE A 87 8.14 14.88 -19.00
CA PHE A 87 8.40 16.12 -18.29
C PHE A 87 7.15 17.00 -18.15
N ILE A 88 6.29 17.05 -19.16
CA ILE A 88 5.01 17.77 -19.09
C ILE A 88 4.12 17.17 -18.01
N VAL A 89 3.96 15.85 -17.96
CA VAL A 89 3.15 15.18 -16.93
C VAL A 89 3.74 15.38 -15.54
N TRP A 90 5.07 15.27 -15.42
CA TRP A 90 5.75 15.48 -14.14
C TRP A 90 5.62 16.92 -13.63
N ALA A 91 5.89 17.90 -14.48
CA ALA A 91 5.71 19.31 -14.15
C ALA A 91 4.25 19.63 -13.81
N PHE A 92 3.29 19.07 -14.54
CA PHE A 92 1.87 19.27 -14.26
C PHE A 92 1.50 18.76 -12.86
N ILE A 93 1.87 17.51 -12.51
CA ILE A 93 1.58 16.97 -11.18
C ILE A 93 2.27 17.80 -10.09
N PHE A 94 3.55 18.11 -10.28
CA PHE A 94 4.34 18.87 -9.32
C PHE A 94 3.77 20.30 -9.08
N ILE A 95 3.43 21.02 -10.15
CA ILE A 95 2.88 22.39 -10.07
C ILE A 95 1.50 22.37 -9.39
N MET A 96 0.67 21.36 -9.66
CA MET A 96 -0.64 21.25 -9.02
C MET A 96 -0.54 21.00 -7.50
N TRP A 97 0.57 20.45 -7.01
CA TRP A 97 0.80 20.26 -5.57
C TRP A 97 1.55 21.44 -4.92
N LEU A 98 2.13 22.32 -5.71
CA LEU A 98 2.90 23.46 -5.19
C LEU A 98 2.09 24.36 -4.22
N PRO A 99 0.80 24.66 -4.45
CA PRO A 99 0.01 25.40 -3.47
C PRO A 99 -0.04 24.74 -2.09
N ALA A 100 -0.16 23.41 -2.01
CA ALA A 100 -0.13 22.68 -0.74
C ALA A 100 1.23 22.87 -0.04
N TYR A 101 2.33 22.76 -0.77
CA TYR A 101 3.67 23.00 -0.23
C TYR A 101 3.84 24.42 0.33
N LEU A 102 3.38 25.43 -0.42
CA LEU A 102 3.55 26.84 -0.03
C LEU A 102 2.67 27.25 1.16
N ILE A 103 1.49 26.62 1.30
CA ILE A 103 0.56 26.87 2.41
C ILE A 103 0.96 26.08 3.67
N LEU A 104 1.36 24.82 3.50
CA LEU A 104 1.66 23.92 4.61
C LEU A 104 3.17 23.92 4.98
N TYR A 105 3.93 24.89 4.48
CA TYR A 105 5.36 25.00 4.76
C TYR A 105 5.65 25.14 6.26
N PRO A 106 6.66 24.44 6.79
CA PRO A 106 7.70 23.64 6.12
C PRO A 106 7.25 22.21 5.78
N GLY A 107 6.08 21.79 6.15
CA GLY A 107 5.50 20.48 5.94
C GLY A 107 4.50 20.15 7.05
N VAL A 108 3.81 19.03 6.90
CA VAL A 108 2.84 18.55 7.89
C VAL A 108 3.50 17.47 8.75
N LEU A 109 3.34 17.56 10.06
CA LEU A 109 3.76 16.55 10.99
C LEU A 109 2.63 15.57 11.29
N SER A 110 3.00 14.31 11.40
CA SER A 110 2.12 13.24 11.91
C SER A 110 2.73 12.62 13.18
N TYR A 111 1.97 11.78 13.89
CA TYR A 111 2.44 11.13 15.14
C TYR A 111 3.83 10.49 15.05
N ASP A 112 4.07 9.67 14.02
CA ASP A 112 5.36 9.00 13.82
C ASP A 112 6.50 10.01 13.64
N MET A 113 6.18 11.19 13.15
CA MET A 113 7.15 12.22 12.87
C MET A 113 7.77 12.79 14.13
N ILE A 114 6.99 13.02 15.18
CA ILE A 114 7.48 13.54 16.46
C ILE A 114 8.58 12.61 16.98
N SER A 115 8.29 11.31 17.07
CA SER A 115 9.24 10.30 17.52
C SER A 115 10.48 10.20 16.60
N GLN A 116 10.30 10.26 15.28
CA GLN A 116 11.41 10.22 14.33
C GLN A 116 12.29 11.48 14.40
N THR A 117 11.71 12.65 14.60
CA THR A 117 12.47 13.90 14.72
C THR A 117 13.26 13.94 16.03
N THR A 118 12.67 13.48 17.14
CA THR A 118 13.38 13.34 18.41
C THR A 118 14.58 12.40 18.25
N SER A 119 14.39 11.24 17.61
CA SER A 119 15.49 10.31 17.29
C SER A 119 16.51 10.92 16.32
N ALA A 120 16.06 11.74 15.36
CA ALA A 120 16.95 12.42 14.41
C ALA A 120 17.83 13.47 15.07
N LEU A 121 17.36 14.14 16.11
CA LEU A 121 18.13 15.11 16.87
C LEU A 121 19.03 14.46 17.94
N GLY A 122 18.57 13.35 18.51
CA GLY A 122 19.29 12.54 19.50
C GLY A 122 20.06 11.36 18.90
N GLU A 123 19.93 10.20 19.52
CA GLU A 123 20.52 8.94 19.05
C GLU A 123 19.48 8.05 18.36
N ILE A 124 19.89 7.39 17.29
CA ILE A 124 19.06 6.39 16.60
C ILE A 124 19.51 5.03 17.11
N THR A 125 18.81 4.52 18.11
CA THR A 125 19.19 3.29 18.80
C THR A 125 18.46 2.05 18.32
N ASN A 126 17.35 2.20 17.60
CA ASN A 126 16.55 1.07 17.15
C ASN A 126 15.86 1.32 15.79
N ASN A 127 15.40 0.23 15.16
CA ASN A 127 14.69 0.23 13.87
C ASN A 127 13.16 0.16 14.03
N HIS A 128 12.60 0.74 15.10
CA HIS A 128 11.13 0.88 15.22
C HIS A 128 10.57 1.73 14.09
N HIS A 129 11.20 2.87 13.84
CA HIS A 129 11.00 3.62 12.61
C HIS A 129 12.14 3.34 11.62
N PRO A 130 11.88 3.32 10.29
CA PRO A 130 12.92 3.05 9.31
C PRO A 130 14.10 4.02 9.46
N VAL A 131 15.24 3.46 9.78
CA VAL A 131 16.48 4.22 10.08
C VAL A 131 16.88 5.15 8.94
N LEU A 132 16.73 4.68 7.69
CA LEU A 132 17.04 5.50 6.52
C LEU A 132 16.20 6.79 6.46
N HIS A 133 14.91 6.71 6.79
CA HIS A 133 14.04 7.89 6.82
C HIS A 133 14.45 8.84 7.96
N THR A 134 14.75 8.30 9.14
CA THR A 134 15.24 9.08 10.28
C THR A 134 16.59 9.76 9.96
N TRP A 135 17.48 9.09 9.23
CA TRP A 135 18.72 9.72 8.74
C TRP A 135 18.47 10.85 7.74
N LEU A 136 17.51 10.69 6.83
CA LEU A 136 17.14 11.80 5.94
C LEU A 136 16.63 13.01 6.73
N ILE A 137 15.76 12.79 7.70
CA ILE A 137 15.29 13.87 8.60
C ILE A 137 16.50 14.55 9.24
N ARG A 138 17.41 13.81 9.85
CA ARG A 138 18.64 14.32 10.47
C ARG A 138 19.47 15.16 9.49
N ILE A 139 19.75 14.62 8.31
CA ILE A 139 20.57 15.29 7.30
C ILE A 139 19.92 16.62 6.88
N PHE A 140 18.64 16.60 6.56
CA PHE A 140 17.95 17.79 6.09
C PHE A 140 17.78 18.84 7.20
N MET A 141 17.48 18.44 8.44
CA MET A 141 17.42 19.37 9.57
C MET A 141 18.78 20.02 9.81
N ARG A 142 19.89 19.26 9.81
CA ARG A 142 21.25 19.81 9.93
C ARG A 142 21.62 20.70 8.76
N MET A 143 21.17 20.42 7.55
CA MET A 143 21.34 21.32 6.41
C MET A 143 20.56 22.63 6.61
N GLY A 144 19.31 22.55 7.09
CA GLY A 144 18.49 23.72 7.40
C GLY A 144 19.16 24.61 8.44
N GLU A 145 19.62 24.03 9.55
CA GLU A 145 20.33 24.72 10.62
C GLU A 145 21.59 25.45 10.10
N LYS A 146 22.42 24.76 9.32
CA LYS A 146 23.69 25.30 8.84
C LYS A 146 23.58 26.32 7.71
N LEU A 147 22.63 26.12 6.79
CA LEU A 147 22.52 26.91 5.56
C LEU A 147 21.45 28.01 5.62
N PHE A 148 20.41 27.82 6.45
CA PHE A 148 19.22 28.67 6.46
C PHE A 148 18.81 29.11 7.88
N SER A 149 19.66 28.87 8.88
CA SER A 149 19.46 29.32 10.27
C SER A 149 18.22 28.75 10.96
N GLY A 150 17.75 27.52 10.58
CA GLY A 150 16.63 26.88 11.26
C GLY A 150 16.27 25.49 10.75
N TYR A 151 15.80 24.62 11.64
CA TYR A 151 15.35 23.26 11.31
C TYR A 151 14.16 23.24 10.35
N GLU A 152 13.30 24.28 10.39
CA GLU A 152 12.13 24.43 9.51
C GLU A 152 12.53 24.40 8.03
N SER A 153 13.58 25.12 7.67
CA SER A 153 14.07 25.15 6.28
C SER A 153 14.51 23.76 5.83
N GLY A 154 15.15 22.97 6.71
CA GLY A 154 15.52 21.60 6.43
C GLY A 154 14.32 20.68 6.21
N ILE A 155 13.31 20.83 7.06
CA ILE A 155 12.03 20.13 6.91
C ILE A 155 11.35 20.49 5.58
N GLY A 156 11.33 21.79 5.24
CA GLY A 156 10.80 22.27 3.96
C GLY A 156 11.52 21.67 2.76
N LEU A 157 12.84 21.56 2.81
CA LEU A 157 13.63 20.91 1.76
C LEU A 157 13.33 19.41 1.64
N LEU A 158 13.16 18.70 2.76
CA LEU A 158 12.78 17.30 2.74
C LEU A 158 11.37 17.09 2.18
N SER A 159 10.41 17.92 2.57
CA SER A 159 9.06 17.92 2.00
C SER A 159 9.06 18.17 0.49
N LEU A 160 9.89 19.11 0.03
CA LEU A 160 10.07 19.37 -1.40
C LEU A 160 10.67 18.16 -2.13
N LEU A 161 11.68 17.52 -1.56
CA LEU A 161 12.29 16.31 -2.12
C LEU A 161 11.27 15.17 -2.24
N GLN A 162 10.45 14.94 -1.21
CA GLN A 162 9.38 13.94 -1.23
C GLN A 162 8.39 14.24 -2.35
N MET A 163 7.97 15.48 -2.50
CA MET A 163 7.05 15.93 -3.55
C MET A 163 7.64 15.70 -4.96
N ILE A 164 8.94 15.99 -5.15
CA ILE A 164 9.67 15.75 -6.41
C ILE A 164 9.68 14.25 -6.73
N ILE A 165 10.06 13.40 -5.78
CA ILE A 165 10.21 11.95 -6.02
C ILE A 165 8.84 11.29 -6.27
N LEU A 166 7.81 11.67 -5.51
CA LEU A 166 6.48 11.10 -5.67
C LEU A 166 5.84 11.51 -7.01
N SER A 167 5.91 12.79 -7.39
CA SER A 167 5.40 13.27 -8.68
C SER A 167 6.14 12.61 -9.85
N TYR A 168 7.46 12.43 -9.74
CA TYR A 168 8.24 11.65 -10.70
C TYR A 168 7.75 10.20 -10.81
N ALA A 169 7.53 9.53 -9.69
CA ALA A 169 7.05 8.14 -9.67
C ALA A 169 5.68 7.99 -10.36
N LEU A 170 4.74 8.88 -10.08
CA LEU A 170 3.43 8.88 -10.71
C LEU A 170 3.52 9.18 -12.22
N SER A 171 4.40 10.11 -12.63
CA SER A 171 4.64 10.37 -14.05
C SER A 171 5.21 9.16 -14.78
N ARG A 172 6.14 8.43 -14.15
CA ARG A 172 6.66 7.15 -14.69
C ARG A 172 5.55 6.13 -14.86
N MET A 173 4.61 6.02 -13.93
CA MET A 173 3.45 5.15 -14.04
C MET A 173 2.55 5.57 -15.20
N VAL A 174 2.22 6.85 -15.36
CA VAL A 174 1.42 7.38 -16.47
C VAL A 174 2.06 7.05 -17.83
N MET A 175 3.37 7.24 -17.96
CA MET A 175 4.09 6.89 -19.18
C MET A 175 4.15 5.37 -19.43
N LEU A 176 4.19 4.56 -18.38
CA LEU A 176 4.08 3.11 -18.51
C LEU A 176 2.70 2.70 -19.03
N LEU A 177 1.61 3.31 -18.55
CA LEU A 177 0.26 3.07 -19.08
C LEU A 177 0.19 3.38 -20.56
N LYS A 178 0.73 4.53 -21.01
CA LYS A 178 0.84 4.90 -22.43
C LYS A 178 1.63 3.85 -23.22
N LYS A 179 2.82 3.48 -22.74
CA LYS A 179 3.70 2.47 -23.36
C LYS A 179 3.01 1.11 -23.49
N LYS A 180 2.15 0.73 -22.56
CA LYS A 180 1.38 -0.53 -22.56
C LYS A 180 0.06 -0.42 -23.33
N ALA A 181 -0.12 0.63 -24.11
CA ALA A 181 -1.30 0.85 -24.96
C ALA A 181 -2.64 0.81 -24.20
N VAL A 182 -2.65 1.30 -22.97
CA VAL A 182 -3.88 1.58 -22.23
C VAL A 182 -4.65 2.70 -22.96
N PRO A 183 -5.99 2.66 -23.03
CA PRO A 183 -6.78 3.71 -23.66
C PRO A 183 -6.36 5.10 -23.19
N ILE A 184 -6.09 6.00 -24.13
CA ILE A 184 -5.43 7.28 -23.84
C ILE A 184 -6.24 8.17 -22.87
N LEU A 185 -7.56 8.07 -22.89
CA LEU A 185 -8.43 8.79 -21.95
C LEU A 185 -8.18 8.33 -20.49
N LEU A 186 -7.87 7.05 -20.28
CA LEU A 186 -7.52 6.53 -18.94
C LEU A 186 -6.11 6.97 -18.54
N VAL A 187 -5.18 7.07 -19.49
CA VAL A 187 -3.83 7.59 -19.24
C VAL A 187 -3.91 9.05 -18.80
N ILE A 188 -4.65 9.87 -19.53
CA ILE A 188 -4.85 11.29 -19.19
C ILE A 188 -5.63 11.42 -17.89
N GLY A 189 -6.70 10.63 -17.71
CA GLY A 189 -7.46 10.59 -16.45
C GLY A 189 -6.59 10.24 -15.25
N THR A 190 -5.63 9.31 -15.41
CA THR A 190 -4.66 8.97 -14.37
C THR A 190 -3.73 10.16 -14.06
N ALA A 191 -3.21 10.84 -15.08
CA ALA A 191 -2.37 12.02 -14.88
C ALA A 191 -3.12 13.14 -14.14
N VAL A 192 -4.36 13.43 -14.59
CA VAL A 192 -5.22 14.43 -13.95
C VAL A 192 -5.55 14.04 -12.52
N LEU A 193 -5.99 12.80 -12.28
CA LEU A 193 -6.31 12.33 -10.93
C LEU A 193 -5.09 12.40 -10.01
N SER A 194 -3.91 12.01 -10.51
CA SER A 194 -2.66 12.13 -9.75
C SER A 194 -2.35 13.56 -9.34
N ALA A 195 -2.66 14.54 -10.20
CA ALA A 195 -2.41 15.94 -9.96
C ALA A 195 -3.45 16.61 -9.05
N VAL A 196 -4.75 16.29 -9.24
CA VAL A 196 -5.84 17.02 -8.56
C VAL A 196 -6.33 16.34 -7.29
N TRP A 197 -6.01 15.07 -7.07
CA TRP A 197 -6.40 14.40 -5.84
C TRP A 197 -5.62 15.00 -4.66
N PHE A 198 -6.32 15.83 -3.89
CA PHE A 198 -5.70 16.63 -2.84
C PHE A 198 -4.93 15.82 -1.79
N MET A 199 -5.29 14.55 -1.52
CA MET A 199 -4.49 13.71 -0.63
C MET A 199 -3.07 13.47 -1.14
N ASN A 200 -2.88 13.43 -2.46
CA ASN A 200 -1.52 13.34 -3.00
C ASN A 200 -0.72 14.61 -2.68
N ALA A 201 -1.34 15.78 -2.80
CA ALA A 201 -0.71 17.05 -2.47
C ALA A 201 -0.38 17.13 -0.96
N CYS A 202 -1.35 16.83 -0.09
CA CYS A 202 -1.16 16.86 1.36
C CYS A 202 -0.12 15.83 1.83
N LEU A 203 -0.24 14.56 1.39
CA LEU A 203 0.69 13.51 1.81
C LEU A 203 2.09 13.67 1.22
N SER A 204 2.22 14.35 0.06
CA SER A 204 3.54 14.63 -0.52
C SER A 204 4.38 15.58 0.35
N VAL A 205 3.73 16.47 1.10
CA VAL A 205 4.39 17.43 2.01
C VAL A 205 4.32 17.00 3.46
N THR A 206 3.77 15.83 3.75
CA THR A 206 3.76 15.26 5.09
C THR A 206 5.05 14.47 5.32
N MET A 207 5.74 14.77 6.41
CA MET A 207 7.00 14.12 6.77
C MET A 207 6.75 12.75 7.41
N ILE A 208 6.27 11.79 6.61
CA ILE A 208 6.11 10.40 7.04
C ILE A 208 6.87 9.44 6.12
N LYS A 209 7.37 8.38 6.72
CA LYS A 209 8.03 7.28 6.00
C LYS A 209 7.21 6.73 4.84
N ASP A 210 5.88 6.80 4.95
CA ASP A 210 4.94 6.28 3.96
C ASP A 210 5.02 7.01 2.61
N THR A 211 5.36 8.31 2.58
CA THR A 211 5.45 9.10 1.35
C THR A 211 6.56 8.62 0.42
N LEU A 212 7.78 8.49 0.94
CA LEU A 212 8.91 7.96 0.15
C LEU A 212 8.72 6.48 -0.17
N HIS A 213 8.23 5.68 0.79
CA HIS A 213 7.89 4.29 0.52
C HIS A 213 6.89 4.16 -0.64
N ALA A 214 5.81 4.94 -0.65
CA ALA A 214 4.79 4.92 -1.71
C ALA A 214 5.38 5.29 -3.07
N ALA A 215 6.25 6.29 -3.12
CA ALA A 215 6.92 6.69 -4.36
C ALA A 215 7.80 5.57 -4.92
N PHE A 216 8.64 4.95 -4.08
CA PHE A 216 9.51 3.85 -4.49
C PHE A 216 8.71 2.56 -4.77
N LEU A 217 7.59 2.33 -4.10
CA LEU A 217 6.68 1.22 -4.39
C LEU A 217 6.04 1.39 -5.78
N VAL A 218 5.58 2.58 -6.16
CA VAL A 218 5.08 2.85 -7.51
C VAL A 218 6.16 2.62 -8.56
N LEU A 219 7.39 3.10 -8.32
CA LEU A 219 8.53 2.85 -9.23
C LEU A 219 8.85 1.35 -9.32
N PHE A 220 8.89 0.64 -8.20
CA PHE A 220 9.06 -0.81 -8.17
C PHE A 220 7.98 -1.51 -9.00
N CYS A 221 6.70 -1.14 -8.85
CA CYS A 221 5.62 -1.70 -9.63
C CYS A 221 5.79 -1.46 -11.13
N CYS A 222 6.27 -0.26 -11.53
CA CYS A 222 6.58 0.01 -12.93
C CYS A 222 7.65 -0.96 -13.48
N HIS A 223 8.73 -1.17 -12.75
CA HIS A 223 9.76 -2.14 -13.12
C HIS A 223 9.22 -3.58 -13.10
N PHE A 224 8.47 -3.95 -12.07
CA PHE A 224 7.88 -5.28 -11.94
C PHE A 224 6.94 -5.62 -13.10
N VAL A 225 6.08 -4.68 -13.52
CA VAL A 225 5.22 -4.84 -14.70
C VAL A 225 6.04 -5.04 -15.97
N GLU A 226 7.13 -4.30 -16.16
CA GLU A 226 8.01 -4.48 -17.33
C GLU A 226 8.70 -5.86 -17.29
N ILE A 227 9.22 -6.29 -16.15
CA ILE A 227 9.79 -7.64 -15.94
C ILE A 227 8.73 -8.71 -16.20
N ALA A 228 7.53 -8.53 -15.63
CA ALA A 228 6.45 -9.49 -15.77
C ALA A 228 5.91 -9.57 -17.20
N THR A 229 5.99 -8.53 -18.00
CA THR A 229 5.46 -8.52 -19.38
C THR A 229 6.50 -8.88 -20.44
N ASN A 230 7.72 -8.38 -20.33
CA ASN A 230 8.79 -8.63 -21.31
C ASN A 230 10.19 -8.63 -20.64
N PRO A 231 10.58 -9.72 -19.98
CA PRO A 231 11.86 -9.79 -19.25
C PRO A 231 13.07 -9.62 -20.18
N SER A 232 13.00 -10.09 -21.42
CA SER A 232 14.12 -9.99 -22.37
C SER A 232 14.40 -8.55 -22.80
N GLU A 233 13.38 -7.78 -23.12
CA GLU A 233 13.49 -6.34 -23.41
C GLU A 233 13.95 -5.56 -22.18
N TYR A 234 13.49 -5.97 -20.99
CA TYR A 234 13.86 -5.34 -19.73
C TYR A 234 15.38 -5.44 -19.48
N ILE A 235 15.94 -6.63 -19.63
CA ILE A 235 17.37 -6.92 -19.43
C ILE A 235 18.24 -6.21 -20.47
N ALA A 236 17.78 -6.10 -21.71
CA ALA A 236 18.52 -5.44 -22.80
C ALA A 236 18.84 -3.96 -22.51
N ARG A 237 18.08 -3.34 -21.61
CA ARG A 237 18.31 -1.95 -21.17
C ARG A 237 19.20 -1.92 -19.93
N LYS A 238 20.54 -1.78 -20.10
CA LYS A 238 21.52 -1.75 -18.99
C LYS A 238 21.13 -0.84 -17.83
N ARG A 239 20.51 0.31 -18.10
CA ARG A 239 20.00 1.22 -17.07
C ARG A 239 19.03 0.55 -16.10
N ASN A 240 18.18 -0.37 -16.57
CA ASN A 240 17.24 -1.09 -15.71
C ASN A 240 17.94 -1.99 -14.70
N LEU A 241 19.10 -2.56 -15.08
CA LEU A 241 19.89 -3.44 -14.22
C LEU A 241 20.49 -2.69 -13.02
N VAL A 242 20.67 -1.37 -13.15
CA VAL A 242 21.14 -0.49 -12.07
C VAL A 242 19.98 0.11 -11.29
N LEU A 243 18.97 0.64 -11.98
CA LEU A 243 17.87 1.36 -11.32
C LEU A 243 16.97 0.43 -10.50
N PHE A 244 16.73 -0.78 -10.96
CA PHE A 244 15.85 -1.70 -10.26
C PHE A 244 16.33 -2.06 -8.85
N PRO A 245 17.62 -2.48 -8.64
CA PRO A 245 18.12 -2.75 -7.30
C PRO A 245 18.02 -1.53 -6.39
N ILE A 246 18.35 -0.34 -6.89
CA ILE A 246 18.29 0.90 -6.13
C ILE A 246 16.83 1.21 -5.71
N VAL A 247 15.90 1.19 -6.65
CA VAL A 247 14.47 1.43 -6.39
C VAL A 247 13.91 0.43 -5.39
N SER A 248 14.23 -0.86 -5.58
CA SER A 248 13.74 -1.93 -4.71
C SER A 248 14.34 -1.85 -3.30
N PHE A 249 15.63 -1.52 -3.19
CA PHE A 249 16.28 -1.29 -1.91
C PHE A 249 15.61 -0.14 -1.15
N PHE A 250 15.43 1.02 -1.76
CA PHE A 250 14.78 2.17 -1.12
C PHE A 250 13.33 1.88 -0.73
N MET A 251 12.57 1.15 -1.57
CA MET A 251 11.23 0.69 -1.20
C MET A 251 11.24 -0.11 0.11
N CYS A 252 12.20 -1.04 0.28
CA CYS A 252 12.33 -1.84 1.49
C CYS A 252 12.87 -1.01 2.67
N ALA A 253 13.86 -0.15 2.44
CA ALA A 253 14.53 0.61 3.49
C ALA A 253 13.69 1.77 4.05
N PHE A 254 12.74 2.34 3.28
CA PHE A 254 11.78 3.32 3.81
C PHE A 254 10.62 2.69 4.59
N ARG A 255 10.39 1.39 4.41
CA ARG A 255 9.40 0.66 5.21
C ARG A 255 9.73 -0.83 5.20
N ASN A 256 9.97 -1.42 6.38
CA ASN A 256 10.36 -2.82 6.51
C ASN A 256 9.38 -3.79 5.82
N ASN A 257 8.09 -3.44 5.78
CA ASN A 257 7.07 -4.21 5.06
C ASN A 257 7.29 -4.27 3.53
N GLY A 258 8.06 -3.37 2.95
CA GLY A 258 8.46 -3.39 1.54
C GLY A 258 9.16 -4.69 1.14
N LEU A 259 9.97 -5.27 2.04
CA LEU A 259 10.62 -6.55 1.80
C LEU A 259 9.62 -7.69 1.60
N HIS A 260 8.53 -7.73 2.36
CA HIS A 260 7.51 -8.76 2.23
C HIS A 260 6.77 -8.65 0.89
N ILE A 261 6.45 -7.42 0.45
CA ILE A 261 5.88 -7.16 -0.90
C ILE A 261 6.83 -7.67 -1.97
N TYR A 262 8.11 -7.31 -1.84
CA TYR A 262 9.18 -7.71 -2.76
C TYR A 262 9.27 -9.23 -2.90
N LEU A 263 9.43 -9.93 -1.79
CA LEU A 263 9.58 -11.38 -1.75
C LEU A 263 8.33 -12.08 -2.27
N PHE A 264 7.14 -11.65 -1.85
CA PHE A 264 5.87 -12.20 -2.32
C PHE A 264 5.75 -12.08 -3.85
N CYS A 265 6.01 -10.91 -4.41
CA CYS A 265 5.89 -10.68 -5.85
C CYS A 265 6.80 -11.60 -6.66
N PHE A 266 8.06 -11.75 -6.27
CA PHE A 266 9.00 -12.59 -7.03
C PHE A 266 8.84 -14.07 -6.76
N ALA A 267 8.50 -14.49 -5.54
CA ALA A 267 8.22 -15.89 -5.24
C ALA A 267 7.03 -16.40 -6.07
N ILE A 268 5.92 -15.67 -6.07
CA ILE A 268 4.74 -16.05 -6.85
C ILE A 268 5.00 -15.95 -8.36
N LEU A 269 5.70 -14.91 -8.84
CA LEU A 269 6.08 -14.80 -10.25
C LEU A 269 6.94 -16.00 -10.70
N LEU A 270 7.89 -16.43 -9.87
CA LEU A 270 8.72 -17.60 -10.13
C LEU A 270 7.86 -18.87 -10.24
N VAL A 271 6.97 -19.12 -9.29
CA VAL A 271 6.05 -20.27 -9.30
C VAL A 271 5.19 -20.28 -10.57
N LEU A 272 4.58 -19.14 -10.91
CA LEU A 272 3.70 -19.03 -12.08
C LEU A 272 4.43 -19.22 -13.42
N ARG A 273 5.76 -19.10 -13.44
CA ARG A 273 6.58 -19.16 -14.65
C ARG A 273 7.69 -20.19 -14.64
N ILE A 274 7.74 -21.05 -13.64
CA ILE A 274 8.81 -22.04 -13.48
C ILE A 274 8.98 -22.94 -14.72
N SER A 275 7.87 -23.28 -15.37
CA SER A 275 7.90 -24.08 -16.61
C SER A 275 8.57 -23.38 -17.81
N ARG A 276 8.65 -22.05 -17.77
CA ARG A 276 9.29 -21.24 -18.81
C ARG A 276 10.79 -20.98 -18.56
N PHE A 277 11.28 -21.27 -17.35
CA PHE A 277 12.69 -21.10 -16.98
C PHE A 277 13.60 -22.24 -17.41
N ARG A 278 13.17 -23.12 -18.34
CA ARG A 278 14.00 -24.22 -18.86
C ARG A 278 15.36 -23.77 -19.42
N ARG A 279 15.51 -22.51 -19.84
CA ARG A 279 16.78 -21.88 -20.28
C ARG A 279 17.30 -20.89 -19.25
N VAL A 280 17.67 -21.36 -18.05
CA VAL A 280 18.14 -20.54 -16.92
C VAL A 280 19.27 -19.57 -17.30
N LYS A 281 20.24 -20.02 -18.13
CA LYS A 281 21.40 -19.20 -18.52
C LYS A 281 21.03 -17.85 -19.12
N ARG A 282 19.93 -17.76 -19.90
CA ARG A 282 19.47 -16.51 -20.53
C ARG A 282 18.95 -15.49 -19.52
N TYR A 283 18.41 -15.96 -18.40
CA TYR A 283 17.81 -15.12 -17.37
C TYR A 283 18.72 -14.86 -16.18
N LEU A 284 19.97 -15.35 -16.22
CA LEU A 284 20.93 -15.17 -15.15
C LEU A 284 21.14 -13.69 -14.75
N PRO A 285 21.24 -12.70 -15.69
CA PRO A 285 21.34 -11.30 -15.32
C PRO A 285 20.07 -10.80 -14.59
N LEU A 286 18.87 -11.29 -14.96
CA LEU A 286 17.65 -10.93 -14.27
C LEU A 286 17.61 -11.52 -12.86
N ILE A 287 18.02 -12.77 -12.71
CA ILE A 287 18.09 -13.45 -11.40
C ILE A 287 19.03 -12.68 -10.47
N ALA A 288 20.24 -12.33 -10.96
CA ALA A 288 21.20 -11.54 -10.19
C ALA A 288 20.63 -10.18 -9.76
N VAL A 289 19.99 -9.46 -10.69
CA VAL A 289 19.37 -8.15 -10.43
C VAL A 289 18.20 -8.26 -9.45
N VAL A 290 17.44 -9.35 -9.47
CA VAL A 290 16.35 -9.62 -8.52
C VAL A 290 16.88 -10.07 -7.15
N ILE A 291 17.99 -10.73 -7.05
CA ILE A 291 18.58 -11.12 -5.74
C ILE A 291 19.28 -9.93 -5.07
N LEU A 292 19.88 -9.03 -5.83
CA LEU A 292 20.69 -7.94 -5.32
C LEU A 292 19.99 -7.03 -4.29
N PRO A 293 18.74 -6.57 -4.48
CA PRO A 293 18.05 -5.76 -3.47
C PRO A 293 17.88 -6.46 -2.11
N PHE A 294 17.63 -7.77 -2.14
CA PHE A 294 17.56 -8.58 -0.93
C PHE A 294 18.90 -8.61 -0.20
N ILE A 295 20.00 -8.83 -0.92
CA ILE A 295 21.35 -8.80 -0.35
C ILE A 295 21.67 -7.41 0.21
N MET A 296 21.40 -6.34 -0.56
CA MET A 296 21.60 -4.96 -0.10
C MET A 296 20.82 -4.67 1.19
N PHE A 297 19.57 -5.12 1.26
CA PHE A 297 18.73 -4.91 2.44
C PHE A 297 19.24 -5.72 3.64
N LYS A 298 19.72 -6.94 3.44
CA LYS A 298 20.31 -7.75 4.50
C LYS A 298 21.63 -7.18 5.01
N ILE A 299 22.48 -6.66 4.14
CA ILE A 299 23.69 -5.94 4.54
C ILE A 299 23.34 -4.69 5.34
N TYR A 300 22.32 -3.95 4.91
CA TYR A 300 21.85 -2.75 5.58
C TYR A 300 21.28 -3.04 6.99
N THR A 301 20.41 -4.06 7.13
CA THR A 301 19.77 -4.40 8.41
C THR A 301 20.57 -5.35 9.32
N GLY A 302 21.69 -5.88 8.87
CA GLY A 302 22.65 -6.66 9.64
C GLY A 302 23.94 -5.86 9.85
N PRO A 303 25.02 -6.12 9.10
CA PRO A 303 26.35 -5.55 9.35
C PRO A 303 26.39 -4.02 9.51
N VAL A 304 25.51 -3.25 8.78
CA VAL A 304 25.48 -1.79 8.92
C VAL A 304 24.81 -1.39 10.23
N PHE A 305 23.71 -2.04 10.61
CA PHE A 305 23.04 -1.77 11.88
C PHE A 305 23.93 -2.18 13.06
N ASP A 306 24.57 -3.35 12.99
CA ASP A 306 25.48 -3.83 14.04
C ASP A 306 26.64 -2.84 14.25
N ALA A 307 27.25 -2.35 13.16
CA ALA A 307 28.33 -1.37 13.22
C ALA A 307 27.92 -0.01 13.78
N LEU A 308 26.61 0.33 13.73
CA LEU A 308 26.05 1.58 14.21
C LEU A 308 25.34 1.43 15.58
N GLY A 309 25.34 0.24 16.17
CA GLY A 309 24.64 -0.02 17.44
C GLY A 309 23.12 0.12 17.35
N ILE A 310 22.53 -0.17 16.17
CA ILE A 310 21.09 -0.06 15.94
C ILE A 310 20.42 -1.40 16.21
N GLU A 311 19.58 -1.46 17.22
CA GLU A 311 18.83 -2.65 17.57
C GLU A 311 17.64 -2.90 16.63
N PRO A 312 17.21 -4.16 16.45
CA PRO A 312 15.97 -4.50 15.77
C PRO A 312 14.76 -3.81 16.45
N GLY A 313 13.73 -3.51 15.66
CA GLY A 313 12.45 -3.08 16.21
C GLY A 313 11.78 -4.18 17.04
N GLN A 314 10.93 -3.80 17.99
CA GLN A 314 10.28 -4.74 18.89
C GLN A 314 9.42 -5.76 18.13
N VAL A 315 9.52 -7.03 18.52
CA VAL A 315 8.80 -8.14 17.87
C VAL A 315 7.28 -8.00 17.94
N ARG A 316 6.75 -7.33 18.96
CA ARG A 316 5.31 -7.07 19.12
C ARG A 316 4.69 -6.33 17.93
N GLU A 317 5.46 -5.55 17.18
CA GLU A 317 4.98 -4.87 15.98
C GLU A 317 4.62 -5.85 14.86
N ALA A 318 5.33 -6.95 14.75
CA ALA A 318 5.05 -8.03 13.80
C ALA A 318 3.90 -8.94 14.28
N LEU A 319 3.59 -8.94 15.56
CA LEU A 319 2.59 -9.79 16.20
C LEU A 319 1.25 -9.08 16.44
N SER A 320 0.99 -7.92 15.84
CA SER A 320 -0.21 -7.11 16.06
C SER A 320 -1.51 -7.94 16.03
N ILE A 321 -1.71 -8.76 15.00
CA ILE A 321 -2.92 -9.58 14.86
C ILE A 321 -2.99 -10.71 15.90
N PRO A 322 -1.95 -11.56 16.09
CA PRO A 322 -1.96 -12.58 17.14
C PRO A 322 -2.23 -12.02 18.54
N ILE A 323 -1.59 -10.91 18.89
CA ILE A 323 -1.77 -10.28 20.21
C ILE A 323 -3.20 -9.77 20.37
N GLN A 324 -3.74 -9.10 19.36
CA GLN A 324 -5.12 -8.61 19.34
C GLN A 324 -6.15 -9.73 19.50
N GLN A 325 -5.88 -10.89 18.90
CA GLN A 325 -6.75 -12.06 19.01
C GLN A 325 -6.72 -12.68 20.40
N LEU A 326 -5.52 -12.85 20.98
CA LEU A 326 -5.37 -13.34 22.36
C LEU A 326 -6.01 -12.38 23.37
N GLN A 327 -5.78 -11.08 23.22
CA GLN A 327 -6.34 -10.07 24.12
C GLN A 327 -7.88 -10.05 24.06
N ARG A 328 -8.47 -10.24 22.88
CA ARG A 328 -9.92 -10.39 22.78
C ARG A 328 -10.44 -11.59 23.56
N VAL A 329 -9.77 -12.73 23.49
CA VAL A 329 -10.14 -13.92 24.26
C VAL A 329 -10.02 -13.63 25.75
N ALA A 330 -8.90 -13.04 26.20
CA ALA A 330 -8.69 -12.66 27.59
C ALA A 330 -9.79 -11.77 28.16
N VAL A 331 -10.27 -10.79 27.36
CA VAL A 331 -11.32 -9.86 27.80
C VAL A 331 -12.73 -10.43 27.67
N LYS A 332 -13.03 -11.19 26.59
CA LYS A 332 -14.40 -11.62 26.30
C LYS A 332 -14.73 -13.02 26.82
N ARG A 333 -13.74 -13.84 27.11
CA ARG A 333 -13.87 -15.25 27.50
C ARG A 333 -13.06 -15.64 28.74
N ALA A 334 -12.71 -14.66 29.59
CA ALA A 334 -11.90 -14.89 30.79
C ALA A 334 -12.41 -16.06 31.64
N GLY A 335 -13.73 -16.17 31.87
CA GLY A 335 -14.34 -17.24 32.66
C GLY A 335 -14.40 -18.61 32.00
N GLU A 336 -14.02 -18.72 30.71
CA GLU A 336 -14.01 -19.98 29.94
C GLU A 336 -12.58 -20.50 29.73
N LEU A 337 -11.56 -19.75 30.18
CA LEU A 337 -10.16 -20.16 30.12
C LEU A 337 -9.84 -21.25 31.16
N THR A 338 -9.04 -22.25 30.74
CA THR A 338 -8.49 -23.20 31.71
C THR A 338 -7.44 -22.52 32.59
N PRO A 339 -7.13 -23.05 33.79
CA PRO A 339 -6.06 -22.53 34.65
C PRO A 339 -4.72 -22.38 33.89
N GLU A 340 -4.35 -23.37 33.08
CA GLU A 340 -3.15 -23.35 32.28
C GLU A 340 -3.18 -22.24 31.22
N GLN A 341 -4.33 -22.01 30.56
CA GLN A 341 -4.50 -20.92 29.62
C GLN A 341 -4.42 -19.55 30.28
N THR A 342 -4.98 -19.43 31.48
CA THR A 342 -4.91 -18.19 32.27
C THR A 342 -3.48 -17.87 32.67
N GLU A 343 -2.71 -18.88 33.10
CA GLU A 343 -1.29 -18.74 33.43
C GLU A 343 -0.48 -18.31 32.19
N MET A 344 -0.66 -19.00 31.07
CA MET A 344 0.02 -18.64 29.80
C MET A 344 -0.38 -17.26 29.31
N MET A 345 -1.65 -16.85 29.46
CA MET A 345 -2.10 -15.52 29.10
C MET A 345 -1.37 -14.47 29.94
N GLY A 346 -1.32 -14.63 31.28
CA GLY A 346 -0.59 -13.73 32.19
C GLY A 346 0.93 -13.79 32.00
N TYR A 347 1.47 -14.89 31.45
CA TYR A 347 2.88 -14.96 31.07
C TYR A 347 3.24 -14.04 29.92
N TYR A 348 2.42 -13.96 28.86
CA TYR A 348 2.73 -13.14 27.68
C TYR A 348 2.12 -11.74 27.73
N ILE A 349 1.07 -11.51 28.50
CA ILE A 349 0.31 -10.27 28.53
C ILE A 349 0.31 -9.71 29.97
N ASP A 350 0.97 -8.58 30.16
CA ASP A 350 0.93 -7.82 31.39
C ASP A 350 -0.07 -6.67 31.28
N ASP A 351 -1.23 -6.83 31.90
CA ASP A 351 -2.28 -5.82 31.90
C ASP A 351 -2.10 -4.74 32.96
N LEU A 352 -1.17 -4.93 33.94
CA LEU A 352 -0.94 -4.00 35.02
C LEU A 352 -0.29 -2.71 34.57
N GLU A 353 0.66 -2.78 33.63
CA GLU A 353 1.33 -1.60 33.09
C GLU A 353 0.34 -0.70 32.36
N TRP A 354 -0.55 -1.28 31.54
CA TRP A 354 -1.55 -0.52 30.80
C TRP A 354 -2.68 0.01 31.68
N ARG A 355 -3.14 -0.73 32.67
CA ARG A 355 -4.16 -0.28 33.62
C ARG A 355 -3.74 0.96 34.42
N SER A 356 -2.46 1.14 34.62
CA SER A 356 -1.91 2.33 35.29
C SER A 356 -2.04 3.60 34.42
N TRP A 357 -1.97 3.47 33.10
CA TRP A 357 -2.00 4.58 32.15
C TRP A 357 -3.40 4.86 31.59
N SER A 358 -4.19 3.83 31.36
CA SER A 358 -5.54 3.92 30.79
C SER A 358 -6.44 2.77 31.28
N PRO A 359 -6.95 2.86 32.52
CA PRO A 359 -7.84 1.84 33.07
C PRO A 359 -9.04 1.56 32.16
N GLY A 360 -9.33 0.30 31.86
CA GLY A 360 -10.44 -0.13 31.03
C GLY A 360 -10.23 0.01 29.50
N ARG A 361 -9.00 0.30 29.05
CA ARG A 361 -8.65 0.39 27.62
C ARG A 361 -7.61 -0.64 27.17
N GLU A 362 -7.52 -1.76 27.87
CA GLU A 362 -6.59 -2.85 27.57
C GLU A 362 -6.83 -3.49 26.19
N TYR A 363 -8.05 -3.36 25.69
CA TYR A 363 -8.47 -3.91 24.41
C TYR A 363 -9.37 -2.93 23.65
N ASP A 364 -8.96 -2.56 22.47
CA ASP A 364 -9.80 -1.88 21.47
C ASP A 364 -10.02 -2.84 20.31
N PRO A 365 -11.27 -3.15 19.89
CA PRO A 365 -11.52 -4.08 18.80
C PRO A 365 -10.97 -3.62 17.44
N PHE A 366 -10.74 -2.33 17.24
CA PHE A 366 -10.34 -1.73 15.97
C PHE A 366 -8.87 -1.34 15.90
N ILE A 367 -8.18 -1.26 17.03
CA ILE A 367 -6.79 -0.82 17.16
C ILE A 367 -6.01 -1.81 18.03
N SER A 368 -4.93 -2.36 17.50
CA SER A 368 -4.12 -3.33 18.25
C SER A 368 -3.05 -2.69 19.16
N ASP A 369 -2.86 -1.37 19.11
CA ASP A 369 -1.82 -0.71 19.89
C ASP A 369 -2.01 -0.87 21.42
N PRO A 370 -3.23 -0.76 21.98
CA PRO A 370 -3.45 -1.08 23.39
C PRO A 370 -3.02 -2.50 23.76
N ALA A 371 -3.45 -3.49 22.97
CA ALA A 371 -3.09 -4.90 23.19
C ALA A 371 -1.57 -5.14 23.07
N LYS A 372 -0.91 -4.51 22.11
CA LYS A 372 0.56 -4.59 21.95
C LYS A 372 1.32 -3.98 23.12
N SER A 373 0.79 -2.92 23.72
CA SER A 373 1.42 -2.28 24.87
C SER A 373 1.46 -3.18 26.10
N CYS A 374 0.50 -4.10 26.23
CA CYS A 374 0.46 -5.09 27.30
C CYS A 374 1.35 -6.32 26.99
N PHE A 375 1.90 -6.46 25.78
CA PHE A 375 2.62 -7.66 25.38
C PHE A 375 4.10 -7.62 25.81
N ILE A 376 4.55 -8.67 26.49
CA ILE A 376 5.93 -8.81 27.00
C ILE A 376 6.80 -9.47 25.92
N SER A 377 7.47 -8.64 25.11
CA SER A 377 8.29 -9.11 23.98
C SER A 377 9.41 -10.06 24.39
N SER A 378 10.09 -9.83 25.53
CA SER A 378 11.18 -10.68 26.00
C SER A 378 10.74 -12.12 26.24
N ARG A 379 9.57 -12.33 26.83
CA ARG A 379 9.02 -13.67 27.08
C ARG A 379 8.67 -14.43 25.80
N TYR A 380 8.27 -13.70 24.76
CA TYR A 380 8.11 -14.30 23.42
C TYR A 380 9.48 -14.67 22.82
N GLU A 381 10.48 -13.80 22.95
CA GLU A 381 11.81 -14.02 22.40
C GLU A 381 12.50 -15.21 23.05
N ASP A 382 12.27 -15.43 24.35
CA ASP A 382 12.78 -16.58 25.09
C ASP A 382 12.12 -17.90 24.66
N ALA A 383 10.83 -17.90 24.30
CA ALA A 383 10.08 -19.11 24.01
C ALA A 383 9.07 -18.96 22.85
N PRO A 384 9.52 -18.62 21.61
CA PRO A 384 8.60 -18.35 20.50
C PRO A 384 7.76 -19.56 20.09
N ILE A 385 8.30 -20.78 20.18
CA ILE A 385 7.57 -22.01 19.84
C ILE A 385 6.42 -22.25 20.85
N ALA A 386 6.66 -22.01 22.14
CA ALA A 386 5.63 -22.14 23.17
C ALA A 386 4.50 -21.13 22.96
N PHE A 387 4.81 -19.88 22.60
CA PHE A 387 3.83 -18.88 22.22
C PHE A 387 2.94 -19.35 21.06
N TRP A 388 3.54 -19.81 19.96
CA TRP A 388 2.77 -20.24 18.79
C TRP A 388 1.92 -21.49 19.08
N LYS A 389 2.41 -22.42 19.91
CA LYS A 389 1.62 -23.56 20.36
C LYS A 389 0.42 -23.10 21.18
N PHE A 390 0.61 -22.23 22.15
CA PHE A 390 -0.45 -21.64 22.96
C PHE A 390 -1.46 -20.87 22.09
N TYR A 391 -0.98 -19.99 21.19
CA TYR A 391 -1.80 -19.23 20.27
C TYR A 391 -2.72 -20.13 19.41
N LEU A 392 -2.17 -21.19 18.83
CA LEU A 392 -2.93 -22.11 17.99
C LEU A 392 -3.94 -22.94 18.79
N GLN A 393 -3.59 -23.37 19.99
CA GLN A 393 -4.51 -24.11 20.87
C GLN A 393 -5.69 -23.25 21.31
N THR A 394 -5.40 -22.02 21.76
CA THR A 394 -6.43 -21.03 22.14
C THR A 394 -7.31 -20.65 20.95
N GLY A 395 -6.72 -20.43 19.76
CA GLY A 395 -7.47 -20.12 18.55
C GLY A 395 -8.36 -21.25 18.06
N LYS A 396 -7.98 -22.52 18.25
CA LYS A 396 -8.83 -23.67 17.95
C LYS A 396 -10.09 -23.69 18.84
N GLN A 397 -9.94 -23.37 20.11
CA GLN A 397 -11.05 -23.33 21.07
C GLN A 397 -11.94 -22.09 20.84
N PHE A 398 -11.34 -20.92 20.66
CA PHE A 398 -12.02 -19.63 20.55
C PHE A 398 -11.94 -19.05 19.13
N SER A 399 -12.12 -19.88 18.11
CA SER A 399 -11.98 -19.50 16.70
C SER A 399 -12.89 -18.34 16.27
N LYS A 400 -14.09 -18.23 16.86
CA LYS A 400 -15.02 -17.11 16.66
C LYS A 400 -14.40 -15.81 17.12
N GLU A 401 -13.80 -15.77 18.33
CA GLU A 401 -13.20 -14.54 18.86
C GLU A 401 -11.98 -14.11 18.04
N TYR A 402 -11.16 -15.07 17.57
CA TYR A 402 -10.05 -14.81 16.66
C TYR A 402 -10.51 -14.19 15.34
N LEU A 403 -11.56 -14.77 14.75
CA LEU A 403 -12.13 -14.22 13.51
C LEU A 403 -12.68 -12.81 13.72
N VAL A 404 -13.43 -12.60 14.81
CA VAL A 404 -14.01 -11.28 15.11
C VAL A 404 -12.91 -10.25 15.39
N ALA A 405 -11.85 -10.59 16.14
CA ALA A 405 -10.72 -9.71 16.37
C ALA A 405 -10.07 -9.27 15.04
N PHE A 406 -9.81 -10.23 14.14
CA PHE A 406 -9.23 -9.95 12.83
C PHE A 406 -10.15 -9.07 11.96
N LEU A 407 -11.44 -9.41 11.88
CA LEU A 407 -12.42 -8.64 11.10
C LEU A 407 -12.60 -7.22 11.66
N SER A 408 -12.55 -7.05 12.99
CA SER A 408 -12.66 -5.75 13.65
C SER A 408 -11.43 -4.87 13.36
N ASN A 409 -10.23 -5.39 13.58
CA ASN A 409 -8.98 -4.67 13.35
C ASN A 409 -8.80 -4.25 11.89
N THR A 410 -9.32 -5.05 10.95
CA THR A 410 -9.22 -4.81 9.51
C THR A 410 -10.47 -4.18 8.89
N LEU A 411 -11.46 -3.79 9.71
CA LEU A 411 -12.80 -3.41 9.27
C LEU A 411 -12.79 -2.34 8.18
N GLY A 412 -12.00 -1.30 8.33
CA GLY A 412 -11.92 -0.20 7.36
C GLY A 412 -11.32 -0.59 6.01
N TYR A 413 -10.67 -1.76 5.89
CA TYR A 413 -10.09 -2.20 4.62
C TYR A 413 -11.03 -3.03 3.74
N TRP A 414 -12.16 -3.48 4.26
CA TRP A 414 -13.11 -4.30 3.50
C TRP A 414 -14.56 -3.84 3.62
N TYR A 415 -14.88 -3.03 4.65
CA TYR A 415 -16.21 -2.49 4.89
C TYR A 415 -16.27 -0.98 4.65
N PRO A 416 -16.89 -0.51 3.56
CA PRO A 416 -16.95 0.92 3.24
C PRO A 416 -17.75 1.77 4.24
N GLY A 417 -18.56 1.14 5.11
CA GLY A 417 -19.32 1.84 6.17
C GLY A 417 -18.51 2.19 7.41
N TYR A 418 -17.23 1.76 7.47
CA TYR A 418 -16.28 2.13 8.51
C TYR A 418 -15.14 2.93 7.90
N TYR A 419 -14.81 4.01 8.53
CA TYR A 419 -13.64 4.81 8.19
C TYR A 419 -13.04 5.32 9.48
N ASP A 420 -11.75 5.16 9.61
CA ASP A 420 -10.95 5.75 10.65
C ASP A 420 -10.11 6.88 10.03
N PHE A 421 -10.33 8.10 10.55
CA PHE A 421 -9.56 9.29 10.20
C PHE A 421 -8.50 9.55 11.25
N SER A 422 -7.84 8.50 11.71
CA SER A 422 -6.69 8.63 12.61
C SER A 422 -5.50 9.35 11.98
N TYR A 423 -5.60 9.72 10.70
CA TYR A 423 -4.66 10.62 10.08
C TYR A 423 -4.92 12.06 10.57
N VAL A 424 -4.41 12.35 11.74
CA VAL A 424 -4.43 13.70 12.28
C VAL A 424 -3.19 14.43 11.76
N MET A 425 -3.41 15.53 11.07
CA MET A 425 -2.37 16.48 10.75
C MET A 425 -2.25 17.44 11.95
N TYR A 426 -1.12 17.43 12.62
CA TYR A 426 -0.87 18.39 13.69
C TYR A 426 -0.42 19.72 13.10
N ASP A 427 -1.12 20.78 13.50
CA ASP A 427 -0.76 22.14 13.13
C ASP A 427 0.37 22.72 13.99
N ASN A 428 0.53 22.21 15.21
CA ASN A 428 1.51 22.69 16.17
C ASN A 428 2.43 21.58 16.59
N TYR A 429 3.70 21.81 16.43
CA TYR A 429 4.76 20.99 17.00
C TYR A 429 4.80 21.22 18.51
N PRO A 430 4.76 20.19 19.34
CA PRO A 430 4.91 20.38 20.78
C PRO A 430 6.26 21.05 21.05
N SER A 431 6.22 22.28 21.53
CA SER A 431 7.42 23.08 21.79
C SER A 431 8.40 22.45 22.78
N GLU A 432 7.89 21.53 23.60
CA GLU A 432 8.67 20.80 24.61
C GLU A 432 9.60 19.72 24.05
N MET A 433 9.36 19.28 22.79
CA MET A 433 10.14 18.21 22.15
C MET A 433 11.23 18.71 21.21
N PHE A 434 11.27 19.99 20.92
CA PHE A 434 12.23 20.60 20.00
C PHE A 434 13.03 21.69 20.70
N PRO A 435 14.34 21.84 20.39
CA PRO A 435 15.17 22.91 20.93
C PRO A 435 14.66 24.32 20.57
N GLU A 436 13.90 24.43 19.47
CA GLU A 436 13.21 25.63 19.00
C GLU A 436 11.79 25.23 18.57
N PRO A 437 10.78 26.07 18.85
CA PRO A 437 9.42 25.80 18.40
C PRO A 437 9.40 25.76 16.87
N LEU A 438 9.04 24.61 16.33
CA LEU A 438 8.81 24.45 14.90
C LEU A 438 7.40 24.95 14.59
N GLU A 439 7.30 26.12 14.00
CA GLU A 439 6.03 26.72 13.61
C GLU A 439 5.75 26.54 12.12
N ARG A 440 4.48 26.30 11.80
CA ARG A 440 4.05 26.39 10.40
C ARG A 440 4.10 27.83 9.93
N LYS A 441 4.86 28.09 8.87
CA LYS A 441 5.02 29.41 8.27
C LYS A 441 4.56 29.38 6.82
N SER A 442 3.27 29.63 6.59
CA SER A 442 2.75 29.73 5.22
C SER A 442 3.54 30.76 4.41
N ILE A 443 4.15 30.31 3.30
CA ILE A 443 4.86 31.18 2.35
C ILE A 443 3.85 31.96 1.50
N LEU A 444 2.76 31.28 1.09
CA LEU A 444 1.68 31.90 0.31
C LEU A 444 0.59 32.40 1.25
N LYS A 445 0.60 33.69 1.53
CA LYS A 445 -0.39 34.33 2.41
C LYS A 445 -1.75 34.48 1.71
N SER A 446 -2.54 33.42 1.69
CA SER A 446 -3.87 33.38 1.13
C SER A 446 -4.84 32.74 2.11
N LYS A 447 -5.66 33.56 2.81
CA LYS A 447 -6.66 33.08 3.79
C LYS A 447 -7.62 32.03 3.20
N ALA A 448 -7.99 32.18 1.93
CA ALA A 448 -8.87 31.23 1.27
C ALA A 448 -8.24 29.85 1.07
N LEU A 449 -6.95 29.81 0.64
CA LEU A 449 -6.22 28.55 0.48
C LEU A 449 -5.81 27.97 1.84
N GLU A 450 -5.44 28.79 2.80
CA GLU A 450 -5.18 28.33 4.18
C GLU A 450 -6.42 27.64 4.75
N GLY A 451 -7.56 28.31 4.75
CA GLY A 451 -8.83 27.72 5.22
C GLY A 451 -9.23 26.48 4.44
N TYR A 452 -8.96 26.42 3.13
CA TYR A 452 -9.18 25.21 2.32
C TYR A 452 -8.30 24.04 2.80
N TYR A 453 -6.99 24.21 2.90
CA TYR A 453 -6.10 23.13 3.34
C TYR A 453 -6.28 22.77 4.82
N GLU A 454 -6.59 23.70 5.68
CA GLU A 454 -6.95 23.45 7.08
C GLU A 454 -8.21 22.60 7.19
N SER A 455 -9.25 22.94 6.40
CA SER A 455 -10.47 22.13 6.38
C SER A 455 -10.23 20.72 5.86
N LEU A 456 -9.37 20.57 4.84
CA LEU A 456 -8.97 19.26 4.35
C LEU A 456 -8.19 18.43 5.37
N CYS A 457 -7.49 19.08 6.29
CA CYS A 457 -6.74 18.45 7.36
C CYS A 457 -7.61 18.16 8.60
N SER A 458 -8.82 18.71 8.68
CA SER A 458 -9.70 18.51 9.83
C SER A 458 -10.54 17.24 9.72
N SER A 459 -10.66 16.50 10.83
CA SER A 459 -11.52 15.32 10.91
C SER A 459 -12.99 15.63 10.64
N ASP A 460 -13.44 16.85 10.94
CA ASP A 460 -14.83 17.28 10.82
C ASP A 460 -15.24 17.49 9.37
N PHE A 461 -14.36 18.00 8.52
CA PHE A 461 -14.60 18.09 7.08
C PHE A 461 -14.92 16.72 6.47
N TRP A 462 -14.17 15.70 6.85
CA TRP A 462 -14.36 14.32 6.36
C TRP A 462 -15.63 13.67 6.89
N ARG A 463 -15.99 13.96 8.12
CA ARG A 463 -17.23 13.45 8.74
C ARG A 463 -18.48 14.08 8.15
N SER A 464 -18.42 15.37 7.83
CA SER A 464 -19.57 16.16 7.37
C SER A 464 -19.83 16.07 5.86
N THR A 465 -18.79 15.84 5.03
CA THR A 465 -18.88 15.95 3.56
C THR A 465 -19.08 14.60 2.90
N TRP A 466 -20.33 14.13 2.77
CA TRP A 466 -20.67 12.79 2.29
C TRP A 466 -20.06 12.41 0.93
N GLY A 467 -20.06 13.32 -0.06
CA GLY A 467 -19.48 13.04 -1.39
C GLY A 467 -17.97 12.86 -1.40
N VAL A 468 -17.28 13.45 -0.44
CA VAL A 468 -15.81 13.37 -0.32
C VAL A 468 -15.38 12.06 0.33
N ARG A 469 -16.20 11.48 1.22
CA ARG A 469 -15.90 10.19 1.87
C ARG A 469 -15.59 9.08 0.90
N ILE A 470 -16.27 9.01 -0.26
CA ILE A 470 -16.08 7.96 -1.27
C ILE A 470 -14.61 7.86 -1.71
N PHE A 471 -13.90 8.99 -1.78
CA PHE A 471 -12.49 9.01 -2.22
C PHE A 471 -11.49 8.57 -1.16
N PHE A 472 -11.93 8.36 0.10
CA PHE A 472 -11.07 8.06 1.25
C PHE A 472 -11.46 6.79 1.99
N VAL A 473 -12.45 6.08 1.52
CA VAL A 473 -12.89 4.84 2.15
C VAL A 473 -12.02 3.69 1.68
N SER A 474 -11.06 3.31 2.50
CA SER A 474 -10.16 2.18 2.24
C SER A 474 -10.91 0.87 1.94
N GLY A 475 -12.11 0.72 2.48
CA GLY A 475 -12.96 -0.45 2.29
C GLY A 475 -13.41 -0.74 0.85
N PHE A 476 -13.21 0.19 -0.09
CA PHE A 476 -13.41 -0.08 -1.52
C PHE A 476 -12.22 -0.79 -2.19
N ALA A 477 -11.05 -0.77 -1.57
CA ALA A 477 -9.82 -1.31 -2.15
C ALA A 477 -9.93 -2.75 -2.66
N PRO A 478 -10.42 -3.74 -1.87
CA PRO A 478 -10.51 -5.11 -2.33
C PRO A 478 -11.53 -5.30 -3.45
N TRP A 479 -12.61 -4.53 -3.42
CA TRP A 479 -13.68 -4.65 -4.43
C TRP A 479 -13.21 -4.17 -5.80
N ILE A 480 -12.43 -3.09 -5.85
CA ILE A 480 -11.82 -2.60 -7.10
C ILE A 480 -10.85 -3.66 -7.66
N LEU A 481 -10.03 -4.28 -6.81
CA LEU A 481 -9.11 -5.34 -7.22
C LEU A 481 -9.87 -6.56 -7.75
N ILE A 482 -10.89 -7.02 -7.03
CA ILE A 482 -11.73 -8.16 -7.44
C ILE A 482 -12.36 -7.88 -8.81
N PHE A 483 -12.93 -6.69 -9.01
CA PHE A 483 -13.47 -6.31 -10.33
C PHE A 483 -12.43 -6.32 -11.43
N ALA A 484 -11.23 -5.78 -11.19
CA ALA A 484 -10.16 -5.76 -12.16
C ALA A 484 -9.69 -7.19 -12.52
N VAL A 485 -9.58 -8.08 -11.54
CA VAL A 485 -9.28 -9.50 -11.74
C VAL A 485 -10.38 -10.18 -12.56
N VAL A 486 -11.64 -9.97 -12.21
CA VAL A 486 -12.79 -10.58 -12.90
C VAL A 486 -12.92 -10.09 -14.35
N LEU A 487 -12.67 -8.81 -14.63
CA LEU A 487 -12.64 -8.28 -15.99
C LEU A 487 -11.55 -8.94 -16.84
N SER A 488 -10.45 -9.33 -16.22
CA SER A 488 -9.26 -9.87 -16.87
C SER A 488 -9.20 -11.40 -16.92
N TRP A 489 -9.96 -12.08 -16.07
CA TRP A 489 -9.91 -13.53 -15.82
C TRP A 489 -9.98 -14.43 -17.07
N ARG A 490 -10.72 -14.03 -18.11
CA ARG A 490 -10.89 -14.83 -19.33
C ARG A 490 -9.81 -14.60 -20.38
N LYS A 491 -8.80 -13.80 -20.09
CA LYS A 491 -7.69 -13.59 -21.00
C LYS A 491 -6.87 -14.86 -21.17
N LYS A 492 -6.44 -15.13 -22.41
CA LYS A 492 -5.53 -16.25 -22.67
C LYS A 492 -4.24 -16.05 -21.87
N GLY A 493 -3.82 -17.08 -21.16
CA GLY A 493 -2.64 -17.01 -20.29
C GLY A 493 -2.85 -16.15 -19.04
N PHE A 494 -4.06 -16.09 -18.49
CA PHE A 494 -4.37 -15.29 -17.29
C PHE A 494 -3.36 -15.52 -16.16
N PHE A 495 -3.15 -16.77 -15.74
CA PHE A 495 -2.26 -17.10 -14.62
C PHE A 495 -0.80 -16.71 -14.86
N THR A 496 -0.30 -16.90 -16.07
CA THR A 496 1.12 -16.67 -16.38
C THR A 496 1.44 -15.25 -16.86
N MET A 497 0.47 -14.52 -17.39
CA MET A 497 0.71 -13.21 -18.01
C MET A 497 -0.07 -12.07 -17.33
N THR A 498 -1.32 -12.31 -16.94
CA THR A 498 -2.19 -11.26 -16.42
C THR A 498 -2.18 -11.20 -14.89
N LEU A 499 -2.30 -12.35 -14.22
CA LEU A 499 -2.27 -12.43 -12.75
C LEU A 499 -1.02 -11.80 -12.15
N PRO A 500 0.21 -11.97 -12.71
CA PRO A 500 1.38 -11.29 -12.19
C PRO A 500 1.25 -9.77 -12.06
N LEU A 501 0.45 -9.12 -12.92
CA LEU A 501 0.26 -7.67 -12.86
C LEU A 501 -0.50 -7.19 -11.61
N PHE A 502 -1.22 -8.09 -10.96
CA PHE A 502 -1.95 -7.80 -9.72
C PHE A 502 -1.14 -8.13 -8.45
N LEU A 503 0.00 -8.83 -8.55
CA LEU A 503 0.75 -9.28 -7.37
C LEU A 503 1.17 -8.15 -6.43
N PRO A 504 1.68 -7.00 -6.90
CA PRO A 504 2.02 -5.90 -5.99
C PRO A 504 0.80 -5.36 -5.23
N LEU A 505 -0.37 -5.28 -5.88
CA LEU A 505 -1.61 -4.85 -5.24
C LEU A 505 -2.09 -5.88 -4.22
N ILE A 506 -2.03 -7.17 -4.55
CA ILE A 506 -2.38 -8.27 -3.62
C ILE A 506 -1.46 -8.23 -2.41
N ALA A 507 -0.15 -8.09 -2.61
CA ALA A 507 0.84 -8.00 -1.54
C ALA A 507 0.60 -6.79 -0.63
N GLN A 508 0.41 -5.60 -1.21
CA GLN A 508 0.13 -4.39 -0.44
C GLN A 508 -1.18 -4.52 0.35
N TYR A 509 -2.22 -5.12 -0.25
CA TYR A 509 -3.46 -5.39 0.47
C TYR A 509 -3.24 -6.37 1.64
N GLY A 510 -2.44 -7.41 1.44
CA GLY A 510 -2.03 -8.32 2.52
C GLY A 510 -1.33 -7.58 3.66
N ILE A 511 -0.42 -6.65 3.36
CA ILE A 511 0.24 -5.81 4.38
C ILE A 511 -0.77 -4.91 5.11
N MET A 512 -1.76 -4.36 4.42
CA MET A 512 -2.83 -3.58 5.06
C MET A 512 -3.59 -4.43 6.09
N LEU A 513 -3.93 -5.68 5.75
CA LEU A 513 -4.64 -6.58 6.67
C LEU A 513 -3.81 -6.99 7.91
N LEU A 514 -2.49 -6.83 7.86
CA LEU A 514 -1.58 -7.10 8.98
C LEU A 514 -1.21 -5.84 9.78
N SER A 515 -1.77 -4.68 9.42
CA SER A 515 -1.48 -3.43 10.12
C SER A 515 -2.17 -3.36 11.49
N PRO A 516 -1.65 -2.54 12.42
CA PRO A 516 -2.20 -2.43 13.78
C PRO A 516 -3.60 -1.82 13.82
N MET A 517 -4.02 -1.15 12.77
CA MET A 517 -5.33 -0.51 12.66
C MET A 517 -5.67 -0.25 11.19
N SER A 518 -6.94 -0.04 10.90
CA SER A 518 -7.40 0.41 9.58
C SER A 518 -7.16 1.92 9.44
N SER A 519 -6.12 2.32 8.69
CA SER A 519 -5.81 3.72 8.43
C SER A 519 -5.70 4.01 6.94
N PHE A 520 -6.23 5.18 6.51
CA PHE A 520 -6.12 5.61 5.11
C PHE A 520 -4.66 5.73 4.65
N ARG A 521 -3.73 6.19 5.49
CA ARG A 521 -2.32 6.30 5.14
C ARG A 521 -1.68 4.97 4.70
N TYR A 522 -2.15 3.82 5.24
CA TYR A 522 -1.68 2.49 4.85
C TYR A 522 -2.29 2.01 3.54
N SER A 523 -3.50 2.49 3.21
CA SER A 523 -4.17 2.17 1.94
C SER A 523 -3.80 3.13 0.81
N TRP A 524 -3.28 4.30 1.10
CA TRP A 524 -2.91 5.28 0.09
C TRP A 524 -1.90 4.77 -0.96
N PRO A 525 -0.81 4.07 -0.61
CA PRO A 525 0.09 3.47 -1.60
C PRO A 525 -0.63 2.47 -2.52
N TYR A 526 -1.61 1.73 -2.00
CA TYR A 526 -2.45 0.85 -2.78
C TYR A 526 -3.25 1.61 -3.84
N TYR A 527 -3.88 2.73 -3.45
CA TYR A 527 -4.65 3.57 -4.39
C TYR A 527 -3.77 4.18 -5.48
N LEU A 528 -2.54 4.57 -5.16
CA LEU A 528 -1.59 5.06 -6.16
C LEU A 528 -1.26 4.01 -7.24
N MET A 529 -1.27 2.73 -6.89
CA MET A 529 -0.98 1.64 -7.81
C MET A 529 -2.19 1.16 -8.63
N LEU A 530 -3.43 1.50 -8.24
CA LEU A 530 -4.65 1.02 -8.91
C LEU A 530 -4.66 1.24 -10.44
N PRO A 531 -4.16 2.36 -10.99
CA PRO A 531 -4.13 2.55 -12.44
C PRO A 531 -3.35 1.47 -13.19
N LEU A 532 -2.41 0.77 -12.56
CA LEU A 532 -1.69 -0.35 -13.18
C LEU A 532 -2.61 -1.51 -13.55
N THR A 533 -3.77 -1.66 -12.88
CA THR A 533 -4.79 -2.65 -13.24
C THR A 533 -5.34 -2.44 -14.66
N PHE A 534 -5.28 -1.21 -15.19
CA PHE A 534 -5.70 -0.92 -16.57
C PHE A 534 -4.86 -1.69 -17.59
N ILE A 535 -3.58 -1.94 -17.30
CA ILE A 535 -2.72 -2.77 -18.15
C ILE A 535 -3.30 -4.19 -18.21
N ALA A 536 -3.66 -4.76 -17.06
CA ALA A 536 -4.26 -6.09 -17.00
C ALA A 536 -5.62 -6.16 -17.73
N ILE A 537 -6.44 -5.11 -17.64
CA ILE A 537 -7.79 -5.07 -18.22
C ILE A 537 -7.75 -4.81 -19.74
N PHE A 538 -6.95 -3.84 -20.21
CA PHE A 538 -7.05 -3.32 -21.58
C PHE A 538 -5.99 -3.86 -22.55
N THR A 539 -4.84 -4.36 -22.07
CA THR A 539 -3.81 -4.89 -22.97
C THR A 539 -4.17 -6.29 -23.45
N ASN A 540 -4.54 -6.43 -24.71
CA ASN A 540 -4.88 -7.72 -25.32
C ASN A 540 -3.67 -8.51 -25.83
N LYS A 541 -2.53 -7.85 -26.04
CA LYS A 541 -1.27 -8.43 -26.49
C LYS A 541 -0.21 -8.13 -25.43
N ILE A 542 -0.19 -8.94 -24.37
CA ILE A 542 1.09 -9.16 -23.69
C ILE A 542 1.84 -10.04 -24.69
N ALA A 543 2.71 -9.45 -25.49
CA ALA A 543 3.25 -10.08 -26.69
C ALA A 543 3.91 -11.42 -26.37
N PRO A 544 3.64 -12.49 -27.12
CA PRO A 544 4.59 -13.58 -27.22
C PRO A 544 5.91 -13.00 -27.76
N ALA A 545 7.04 -13.63 -27.38
CA ALA A 545 8.36 -13.25 -27.87
C ALA A 545 8.35 -12.94 -29.38
N PRO A 546 9.14 -11.96 -29.86
CA PRO A 546 9.19 -11.61 -31.26
C PRO A 546 9.28 -12.84 -32.16
N GLN A 547 8.58 -12.84 -33.29
CA GLN A 547 8.57 -13.97 -34.23
C GLN A 547 9.97 -14.43 -34.65
N SER A 548 10.96 -13.53 -34.65
CA SER A 548 12.37 -13.85 -34.84
C SER A 548 12.94 -14.86 -33.81
N LEU A 549 12.31 -14.98 -32.63
CA LEU A 549 12.68 -15.94 -31.59
C LEU A 549 11.94 -17.28 -31.74
N GLN A 550 10.74 -17.28 -32.33
CA GLN A 550 10.03 -18.51 -32.67
C GLN A 550 10.62 -19.21 -33.89
N VAL A 551 11.20 -18.47 -34.83
CA VAL A 551 11.92 -19.03 -35.96
C VAL A 551 13.25 -19.65 -35.51
N ALA A 552 13.97 -19.01 -34.56
CA ALA A 552 15.18 -19.58 -33.97
C ALA A 552 14.89 -20.82 -33.09
N GLU A 553 13.70 -20.92 -32.51
CA GLU A 553 13.26 -22.12 -31.77
C GLU A 553 12.96 -23.28 -32.72
N ARG A 554 12.39 -23.03 -33.92
CA ARG A 554 12.14 -24.09 -34.91
C ARG A 554 13.44 -24.60 -35.56
N HIS A 555 14.39 -23.74 -35.85
CA HIS A 555 15.68 -24.14 -36.42
C HIS A 555 16.64 -24.76 -35.41
N GLY A 556 16.46 -24.52 -34.10
CA GLY A 556 17.22 -25.18 -33.05
C GLY A 556 16.78 -26.64 -32.82
N ASP A 557 15.50 -26.91 -32.92
CA ASP A 557 14.93 -28.28 -32.77
C ASP A 557 15.17 -29.15 -34.03
N GLU A 558 15.31 -28.55 -35.23
CA GLU A 558 15.63 -29.29 -36.45
C GLU A 558 17.11 -29.71 -36.51
N ASN A 559 18.04 -28.97 -35.88
CA ASN A 559 19.46 -29.32 -35.83
C ASN A 559 19.82 -30.35 -34.74
N GLU A 560 19.00 -30.45 -33.67
CA GLU A 560 19.23 -31.51 -32.66
C GLU A 560 18.70 -32.88 -33.09
N ASN A 561 17.74 -32.95 -34.02
CA ASN A 561 17.20 -34.23 -34.53
C ASN A 561 18.03 -34.80 -35.72
N ASN A 562 19.00 -34.07 -36.25
CA ASN A 562 19.89 -34.56 -37.33
C ASN A 562 21.27 -35.02 -36.83
N CYS A 563 21.47 -35.13 -35.52
CA CYS A 563 22.69 -35.63 -34.89
C CYS A 563 22.40 -36.83 -33.95
N ILE A 564 21.57 -37.77 -34.40
CA ILE A 564 21.47 -39.12 -33.81
C ILE A 564 21.59 -40.12 -34.95
#